data_4e3bb4162f041478ad532bf57d6ab4d6
#
_entry.id   4e3bb4162f041478ad532bf57d6ab4d6
#
_cell.length_a   1.000
_cell.length_b   1.000
_cell.length_c   1.000
_cell.angle_alpha   90.00
_cell.angle_beta   90.00
_cell.angle_gamma   90.00
#
_symmetry.space_group_name_H-M   'P 1'
#
loop_
_entity.id
_entity.type
_entity.pdbx_description
1 polymer ?
#
loop_
_entity_poly.entity_id
_entity_poly.type
_entity_poly.pdbx_seq_one_letter_code
_entity_poly.pdbx_strand_id
1 'polypeptide(L)'
;MEIHNTVINFINRFTDRGKRHEVIDTFTNGCCYWFAETLYNRFLLDTNIKECKIVYDPLINHFACQINGKVYDIRGDITMDLKYMWEDWYEYENFDTLETARIYRDCINFGGNE
;
A
#
# COMPACT_ATOMS: atom_id res chain seq x y z
N MET A 1 0.14 -20.58 11.03
CA MET A 1 1.01 -19.39 10.97
C MET A 1 0.16 -18.15 10.87
N GLU A 2 0.45 -17.16 11.66
CA GLU A 2 -0.26 -15.89 11.55
C GLU A 2 0.09 -15.16 10.28
N ILE A 3 -0.93 -14.69 9.58
CA ILE A 3 -0.75 -13.91 8.35
C ILE A 3 0.06 -12.64 8.62
N HIS A 4 -0.17 -12.01 9.77
CA HIS A 4 0.57 -10.80 10.13
C HIS A 4 2.09 -11.01 10.04
N ASN A 5 2.61 -12.08 10.64
CA ASN A 5 4.04 -12.35 10.61
C ASN A 5 4.55 -12.63 9.21
N THR A 6 3.75 -13.28 8.39
CA THR A 6 4.10 -13.54 6.98
C THR A 6 4.22 -12.24 6.19
N VAL A 7 3.27 -11.31 6.40
CA VAL A 7 3.30 -10.00 5.73
C VAL A 7 4.51 -9.18 6.19
N ILE A 8 4.76 -9.12 7.49
CA ILE A 8 5.90 -8.38 8.04
C ILE A 8 7.23 -8.96 7.52
N ASN A 9 7.36 -10.27 7.47
CA ASN A 9 8.57 -10.91 6.93
C ASN A 9 8.77 -10.57 5.45
N PHE A 10 7.69 -10.52 4.68
CA PHE A 10 7.75 -10.13 3.28
C PHE A 10 8.24 -8.69 3.13
N ILE A 11 7.68 -7.77 3.91
CA ILE A 11 8.09 -6.35 3.89
C ILE A 11 9.55 -6.20 4.29
N ASN A 12 9.98 -6.90 5.34
CA ASN A 12 11.36 -6.82 5.82
C ASN A 12 12.36 -7.30 4.76
N ARG A 13 12.00 -8.28 3.95
CA ARG A 13 12.88 -8.72 2.86
C ARG A 13 13.13 -7.63 1.83
N PHE A 14 12.15 -6.76 1.59
CA PHE A 14 12.37 -5.59 0.73
C PHE A 14 13.34 -4.60 1.34
N THR A 15 13.22 -4.34 2.64
CA THR A 15 14.01 -3.31 3.32
C THR A 15 15.40 -3.80 3.73
N ASP A 16 15.60 -5.12 3.84
CA ASP A 16 16.88 -5.70 4.31
C ASP A 16 17.91 -5.86 3.20
N ARG A 17 17.61 -5.40 1.99
CA ARG A 17 18.53 -5.50 0.86
C ARG A 17 19.42 -4.28 0.72
N GLY A 18 20.18 -3.96 1.79
CA GLY A 18 21.17 -2.90 1.75
C GLY A 18 20.63 -1.52 2.13
N LYS A 19 20.19 -0.73 1.19
CA LYS A 19 19.85 0.69 1.44
C LYS A 19 18.44 0.88 1.97
N ARG A 20 18.20 0.44 3.20
CA ARG A 20 16.89 0.45 3.84
C ARG A 20 16.20 1.83 3.79
N HIS A 21 16.94 2.89 4.10
CA HIS A 21 16.37 4.24 4.12
C HIS A 21 15.89 4.69 2.73
N GLU A 22 16.65 4.36 1.70
CA GLU A 22 16.29 4.71 0.33
C GLU A 22 15.07 3.95 -0.14
N VAL A 23 14.96 2.67 0.22
CA VAL A 23 13.80 1.84 -0.14
C VAL A 23 12.55 2.39 0.54
N ILE A 24 12.61 2.67 1.84
CA ILE A 24 11.47 3.22 2.58
C ILE A 24 11.07 4.57 2.01
N ASP A 25 12.03 5.45 1.75
CA ASP A 25 11.75 6.78 1.21
C ASP A 25 11.05 6.69 -0.16
N THR A 26 11.56 5.84 -1.05
CA THR A 26 10.99 5.65 -2.37
C THR A 26 9.52 5.23 -2.31
N PHE A 27 9.21 4.20 -1.49
CA PHE A 27 7.84 3.67 -1.41
C PHE A 27 6.95 4.45 -0.46
N THR A 28 7.45 5.48 0.20
CA THR A 28 6.64 6.40 1.00
C THR A 28 6.33 7.68 0.22
N ASN A 29 7.26 8.15 -0.59
CA ASN A 29 7.21 9.46 -1.25
C ASN A 29 7.21 9.34 -2.78
N GLY A 30 6.18 8.75 -3.36
CA GLY A 30 6.00 8.72 -4.81
C GLY A 30 5.67 7.37 -5.39
N CYS A 31 6.13 6.29 -4.77
CA CYS A 31 5.87 4.92 -5.27
C CYS A 31 5.02 4.11 -4.31
N CYS A 32 4.26 4.76 -3.42
CA CYS A 32 3.46 4.06 -2.41
C CYS A 32 2.40 3.14 -3.04
N TYR A 33 1.79 3.55 -4.15
CA TYR A 33 0.84 2.69 -4.86
C TYR A 33 1.48 1.38 -5.30
N TRP A 34 2.69 1.46 -5.84
CA TRP A 34 3.38 0.28 -6.37
C TRP A 34 3.69 -0.73 -5.29
N PHE A 35 4.01 -0.28 -4.09
CA PHE A 35 4.21 -1.20 -2.98
C PHE A 35 2.89 -1.78 -2.49
N ALA A 36 1.83 -0.98 -2.41
CA ALA A 36 0.49 -1.46 -2.05
C ALA A 36 0.03 -2.53 -3.04
N GLU A 37 0.24 -2.31 -4.34
CA GLU A 37 -0.08 -3.29 -5.37
C GLU A 37 0.76 -4.56 -5.23
N THR A 38 2.02 -4.42 -4.88
CA THR A 38 2.90 -5.58 -4.65
C THR A 38 2.37 -6.46 -3.52
N LEU A 39 1.98 -5.85 -2.40
CA LEU A 39 1.36 -6.59 -1.30
C LEU A 39 0.03 -7.22 -1.72
N TYR A 40 -0.79 -6.46 -2.42
CA TYR A 40 -2.08 -6.95 -2.90
C TYR A 40 -1.91 -8.18 -3.78
N ASN A 41 -1.04 -8.11 -4.77
CA ASN A 41 -0.81 -9.23 -5.69
C ASN A 41 -0.19 -10.44 -5.00
N ARG A 42 0.64 -10.21 -4.00
CA ARG A 42 1.30 -11.31 -3.27
C ARG A 42 0.32 -12.06 -2.38
N PHE A 43 -0.64 -11.37 -1.77
CA PHE A 43 -1.46 -11.96 -0.72
C PHE A 43 -2.92 -12.18 -1.11
N LEU A 44 -3.40 -11.61 -2.22
CA LEU A 44 -4.80 -11.68 -2.61
C LEU A 44 -5.35 -13.11 -2.69
N LEU A 45 -4.56 -14.05 -3.18
CA LEU A 45 -5.01 -15.44 -3.39
C LEU A 45 -4.59 -16.40 -2.27
N ASP A 46 -4.04 -15.87 -1.18
CA ASP A 46 -3.67 -16.73 -0.04
C ASP A 46 -4.94 -17.21 0.68
N THR A 47 -5.06 -18.52 0.85
CA THR A 47 -6.27 -19.12 1.43
C THR A 47 -6.48 -18.77 2.91
N ASN A 48 -5.45 -18.28 3.60
CA ASN A 48 -5.53 -17.86 5.00
C ASN A 48 -5.96 -16.41 5.15
N ILE A 49 -6.17 -15.70 4.03
CA ILE A 49 -6.55 -14.29 4.05
C ILE A 49 -8.03 -14.18 3.72
N LYS A 50 -8.77 -13.49 4.59
CA LYS A 50 -10.20 -13.23 4.42
C LYS A 50 -10.47 -11.91 3.72
N GLU A 51 -9.54 -10.96 3.82
CA GLU A 51 -9.68 -9.64 3.23
C GLU A 51 -8.31 -9.17 2.74
N CYS A 52 -8.25 -8.69 1.50
CA CYS A 52 -7.05 -8.07 0.95
C CYS A 52 -7.50 -7.00 -0.03
N LYS A 53 -7.16 -5.74 0.26
CA LYS A 53 -7.56 -4.64 -0.60
C LYS A 53 -6.56 -3.49 -0.53
N ILE A 54 -6.49 -2.72 -1.62
CA ILE A 54 -5.72 -1.48 -1.64
C ILE A 54 -6.57 -0.38 -1.03
N VAL A 55 -5.99 0.39 -0.10
CA VAL A 55 -6.65 1.52 0.54
C VAL A 55 -5.90 2.81 0.22
N TYR A 56 -6.63 3.92 0.26
CA TYR A 56 -6.10 5.22 -0.15
C TYR A 56 -6.58 6.30 0.82
N ASP A 57 -5.68 7.20 1.20
CA ASP A 57 -6.03 8.39 1.98
C ASP A 57 -5.97 9.61 1.06
N PRO A 58 -7.12 10.21 0.72
CA PRO A 58 -7.16 11.34 -0.22
C PRO A 58 -6.57 12.64 0.35
N LEU A 59 -6.51 12.79 1.67
CA LEU A 59 -5.98 14.01 2.29
C LEU A 59 -4.46 14.02 2.30
N ILE A 60 -3.85 12.84 2.52
CA ILE A 60 -2.41 12.70 2.60
C ILE A 60 -1.82 12.18 1.27
N ASN A 61 -2.69 11.69 0.40
CA ASN A 61 -2.31 11.16 -0.91
C ASN A 61 -1.38 9.95 -0.78
N HIS A 62 -1.78 8.99 0.07
CA HIS A 62 -0.98 7.80 0.37
C HIS A 62 -1.78 6.53 0.14
N PHE A 63 -1.11 5.51 -0.42
CA PHE A 63 -1.67 4.19 -0.65
C PHE A 63 -1.06 3.18 0.31
N ALA A 64 -1.87 2.20 0.71
CA ALA A 64 -1.43 1.07 1.52
C ALA A 64 -2.25 -0.16 1.17
N CYS A 65 -1.95 -1.30 1.78
CA CYS A 65 -2.71 -2.53 1.58
C CYS A 65 -3.31 -2.96 2.91
N GLN A 66 -4.61 -3.22 2.93
CA GLN A 66 -5.30 -3.73 4.10
C GLN A 66 -5.49 -5.23 3.97
N ILE A 67 -4.97 -5.97 4.94
CA ILE A 67 -5.01 -7.44 4.97
C ILE A 67 -5.56 -7.88 6.32
N ASN A 68 -6.71 -8.54 6.32
CA ASN A 68 -7.38 -9.03 7.53
C ASN A 68 -7.51 -7.94 8.60
N GLY A 69 -7.94 -6.74 8.21
CA GLY A 69 -8.19 -5.63 9.12
C GLY A 69 -6.97 -4.81 9.52
N LYS A 70 -5.77 -5.22 9.11
CA LYS A 70 -4.54 -4.48 9.40
C LYS A 70 -4.02 -3.80 8.15
N VAL A 71 -3.47 -2.59 8.30
CA VAL A 71 -2.97 -1.79 7.19
C VAL A 71 -1.45 -1.82 7.17
N TYR A 72 -0.89 -2.12 5.99
CA TYR A 72 0.55 -2.27 5.80
C TYR A 72 1.06 -1.38 4.67
N ASP A 73 2.23 -0.79 4.86
CA ASP A 73 3.00 -0.18 3.78
C ASP A 73 4.47 -0.60 3.93
N ILE A 74 5.39 0.05 3.21
CA ILE A 74 6.81 -0.31 3.27
C ILE A 74 7.40 -0.18 4.68
N ARG A 75 6.77 0.61 5.55
CA ARG A 75 7.22 0.78 6.95
C ARG A 75 6.76 -0.36 7.86
N GLY A 76 5.91 -1.26 7.37
CA GLY A 76 5.35 -2.36 8.13
C GLY A 76 3.88 -2.13 8.47
N ASP A 77 3.46 -2.53 9.67
CA ASP A 77 2.09 -2.37 10.15
C ASP A 77 1.87 -0.92 10.61
N ILE A 78 1.04 -0.18 9.89
CA ILE A 78 0.70 1.20 10.20
C ILE A 78 -0.76 1.35 10.66
N THR A 79 -1.38 0.24 11.07
CA THR A 79 -2.80 0.23 11.49
C THR A 79 -3.08 1.25 12.60
N MET A 80 -2.16 1.42 13.53
CA MET A 80 -2.34 2.31 14.68
C MET A 80 -1.95 3.76 14.42
N ASP A 81 -1.55 4.09 13.21
CA ASP A 81 -1.27 5.48 12.83
C ASP A 81 -2.60 6.15 12.49
N LEU A 82 -3.18 6.83 13.45
CA LEU A 82 -4.54 7.37 13.39
C LEU A 82 -4.68 8.62 12.52
N LYS A 83 -3.59 9.14 11.98
CA LYS A 83 -3.68 10.30 11.07
C LYS A 83 -4.32 9.95 9.73
N TYR A 84 -4.30 8.68 9.36
CA TYR A 84 -4.85 8.24 8.08
C TYR A 84 -6.35 8.01 8.15
N MET A 85 -7.05 8.44 7.09
CA MET A 85 -8.49 8.22 6.89
C MET A 85 -8.65 7.35 5.65
N TRP A 86 -8.49 6.04 5.82
CA TRP A 86 -8.44 5.10 4.71
C TRP A 86 -9.79 4.92 4.01
N GLU A 87 -9.77 4.93 2.68
CA GLU A 87 -10.90 4.60 1.84
C GLU A 87 -10.52 3.44 0.92
N ASP A 88 -11.50 2.60 0.58
CA ASP A 88 -11.29 1.51 -0.36
C ASP A 88 -10.97 2.11 -1.73
N TRP A 89 -9.80 1.74 -2.31
CA TRP A 89 -9.36 2.32 -3.57
C TRP A 89 -10.31 2.02 -4.72
N TYR A 90 -10.85 0.80 -4.79
CA TYR A 90 -11.77 0.45 -5.86
C TYR A 90 -13.05 1.26 -5.81
N GLU A 91 -13.59 1.51 -4.62
CA GLU A 91 -14.77 2.35 -4.45
C GLU A 91 -14.47 3.80 -4.78
N TYR A 92 -13.35 4.33 -4.29
CA TYR A 92 -12.94 5.70 -4.53
C TYR A 92 -12.70 5.96 -6.03
N GLU A 93 -12.05 5.04 -6.70
CA GLU A 93 -11.73 5.13 -8.11
C GLU A 93 -12.99 5.22 -8.98
N ASN A 94 -14.06 4.53 -8.59
CA ASN A 94 -15.32 4.55 -9.32
C ASN A 94 -16.22 5.74 -8.95
N PHE A 95 -15.99 6.35 -7.80
CA PHE A 95 -16.83 7.44 -7.29
C PHE A 95 -16.43 8.80 -7.88
N ASP A 96 -15.14 9.09 -7.97
CA ASP A 96 -14.65 10.39 -8.44
C ASP A 96 -13.66 10.19 -9.58
N THR A 97 -14.18 10.21 -10.82
CA THR A 97 -13.39 9.92 -12.00
C THR A 97 -12.37 11.01 -12.35
N LEU A 98 -12.66 12.28 -12.02
CA LEU A 98 -11.72 13.38 -12.28
C LEU A 98 -10.54 13.33 -11.33
N GLU A 99 -10.80 13.13 -10.05
CA GLU A 99 -9.75 12.98 -9.05
C GLU A 99 -8.92 11.73 -9.29
N THR A 100 -9.56 10.64 -9.69
CA THR A 100 -8.88 9.39 -10.03
C THR A 100 -7.94 9.58 -11.21
N ALA A 101 -8.34 10.31 -12.25
CA ALA A 101 -7.48 10.60 -13.40
C ALA A 101 -6.24 11.37 -12.97
N ARG A 102 -6.37 12.34 -12.08
CA ARG A 102 -5.25 13.08 -11.52
C ARG A 102 -4.30 12.16 -10.74
N ILE A 103 -4.86 11.29 -9.91
CA ILE A 103 -4.07 10.36 -9.08
C ILE A 103 -3.29 9.40 -9.98
N TYR A 104 -3.92 8.86 -11.02
CA TYR A 104 -3.21 7.99 -11.96
C TYR A 104 -2.05 8.71 -12.62
N ARG A 105 -2.28 9.95 -13.07
CA ARG A 105 -1.23 10.73 -13.72
C ARG A 105 -0.10 11.10 -12.78
N ASP A 106 -0.42 11.63 -11.59
CA ASP A 106 0.56 12.26 -10.71
C ASP A 106 1.20 11.30 -9.72
N CYS A 107 0.51 10.23 -9.33
CA CYS A 107 0.98 9.32 -8.28
C CYS A 107 1.33 7.94 -8.84
N ILE A 108 0.43 7.34 -9.61
CA ILE A 108 0.62 5.97 -10.06
C ILE A 108 1.57 5.90 -11.25
N ASN A 109 1.25 6.62 -12.33
CA ASN A 109 2.06 6.57 -13.55
C ASN A 109 3.42 7.22 -13.35
N PHE A 110 3.48 8.30 -12.60
CA PHE A 110 4.74 8.97 -12.31
C PHE A 110 5.67 8.05 -11.51
N GLY A 111 5.15 7.46 -10.45
CA GLY A 111 5.93 6.52 -9.63
C GLY A 111 6.40 5.31 -10.42
N GLY A 112 5.58 4.83 -11.36
CA GLY A 112 5.93 3.67 -12.19
C GLY A 112 7.01 3.96 -13.22
N ASN A 113 7.28 5.22 -13.52
CA ASN A 113 8.28 5.63 -14.50
C ASN A 113 9.67 5.86 -13.88
N GLU A 114 9.75 5.79 -12.59
CA GLU A 114 11.02 5.86 -11.89
C GLU A 114 11.63 4.47 -11.75
#